data_9ae02f0f4a1dcc7fbe81c4d025a3a928
#
_entry.id   9ae02f0f4a1dcc7fbe81c4d025a3a928
#
_cell.length_a   1.000
_cell.length_b   1.000
_cell.length_c   1.000
_cell.angle_alpha   90.00
_cell.angle_beta   90.00
_cell.angle_gamma   90.00
#
_symmetry.space_group_name_H-M   'P 1'
#
loop_
_entity.id
_entity.type
_entity.pdbx_description
1 polymer ?
#
loop_
_entity_poly.entity_id
_entity_poly.type
_entity_poly.pdbx_seq_one_letter_code
_entity_poly.pdbx_strand_id
1 'polypeptide(L)'
;MGVKEAVVALRSGKPVLLFDSEDREGETDLVFASQFADSAAIRMLRKEAGGLVCVAMPYSIAEYLGIPFMTEVYRNSGMKIFDMLNDRDVKYDSKSSFSITVNHRNTFTGIPDNDRALTVTEFSNVVALAARGDSRAVKEFTENFRSPGHVHLLIGDRNMIAERRGHTELSLALAEIGGLVPCTTIAEMLGEDGKSLAKRDAIEYARRSGIEFVEGKEVVGEYLKRRQGWDIQQ
;
A
#
# COMPACT_ATOMS: atom_id res chain seq x y z
N MET A 1 -20.44 -8.91 -2.61
CA MET A 1 -19.09 -8.32 -2.67
C MET A 1 -19.24 -6.89 -2.22
N GLY A 2 -18.46 -6.45 -1.27
CA GLY A 2 -18.53 -5.08 -0.76
C GLY A 2 -17.49 -4.87 0.34
N VAL A 3 -17.45 -3.68 0.93
CA VAL A 3 -16.42 -3.30 1.94
C VAL A 3 -16.43 -4.23 3.16
N LYS A 4 -17.60 -4.69 3.61
CA LYS A 4 -17.69 -5.58 4.79
C LYS A 4 -17.03 -6.93 4.55
N GLU A 5 -17.29 -7.55 3.41
CA GLU A 5 -16.71 -8.83 3.00
C GLU A 5 -15.20 -8.69 2.78
N ALA A 6 -14.77 -7.60 2.11
CA ALA A 6 -13.35 -7.28 1.91
C ALA A 6 -12.60 -7.12 3.25
N VAL A 7 -13.18 -6.42 4.21
CA VAL A 7 -12.61 -6.26 5.56
C VAL A 7 -12.51 -7.60 6.29
N VAL A 8 -13.53 -8.48 6.19
CA VAL A 8 -13.48 -9.81 6.79
C VAL A 8 -12.38 -10.65 6.17
N ALA A 9 -12.20 -10.57 4.84
CA ALA A 9 -11.11 -11.25 4.13
C ALA A 9 -9.74 -10.77 4.64
N LEU A 10 -9.49 -9.47 4.65
CA LEU A 10 -8.22 -8.90 5.13
C LEU A 10 -7.92 -9.27 6.58
N ARG A 11 -8.92 -9.24 7.47
CA ARG A 11 -8.77 -9.69 8.87
C ARG A 11 -8.40 -11.16 9.01
N SER A 12 -8.77 -11.95 8.04
CA SER A 12 -8.47 -13.40 8.00
C SER A 12 -7.14 -13.69 7.28
N GLY A 13 -6.36 -12.67 6.93
CA GLY A 13 -5.10 -12.81 6.18
C GLY A 13 -5.31 -13.16 4.70
N LYS A 14 -6.54 -13.04 4.19
CA LYS A 14 -6.85 -13.28 2.78
C LYS A 14 -6.71 -11.97 1.98
N PRO A 15 -6.37 -12.07 0.68
CA PRO A 15 -6.31 -10.91 -0.20
C PRO A 15 -7.69 -10.38 -0.57
N VAL A 16 -7.69 -9.16 -1.09
CA VAL A 16 -8.83 -8.57 -1.79
C VAL A 16 -8.35 -7.97 -3.12
N LEU A 17 -9.24 -7.86 -4.09
CA LEU A 17 -9.04 -7.07 -5.30
C LEU A 17 -9.70 -5.71 -5.11
N LEU A 18 -8.92 -4.67 -5.26
CA LEU A 18 -9.33 -3.28 -5.08
C LEU A 18 -9.21 -2.53 -6.40
N PHE A 19 -10.33 -2.12 -6.97
CA PHE A 19 -10.39 -1.28 -8.17
C PHE A 19 -10.50 0.20 -7.76
N ASP A 20 -9.66 1.08 -8.30
CA ASP A 20 -9.70 2.51 -7.94
C ASP A 20 -10.92 3.24 -8.53
N SER A 21 -10.84 3.71 -9.75
CA SER A 21 -11.96 4.28 -10.50
C SER A 21 -11.63 4.39 -11.99
N GLU A 22 -12.66 4.40 -12.84
CA GLU A 22 -12.51 4.59 -14.28
C GLU A 22 -11.91 5.96 -14.66
N ASP A 23 -12.09 6.96 -13.79
CA ASP A 23 -11.64 8.34 -14.03
C ASP A 23 -10.20 8.58 -13.56
N ARG A 24 -9.53 7.56 -13.01
CA ARG A 24 -8.17 7.66 -12.49
C ARG A 24 -7.22 6.74 -13.28
N GLU A 25 -6.67 5.71 -12.64
CA GLU A 25 -5.83 4.71 -13.31
C GLU A 25 -6.70 3.69 -14.05
N GLY A 26 -7.89 3.40 -13.52
CA GLY A 26 -8.79 2.36 -14.04
C GLY A 26 -8.21 0.96 -13.83
N GLU A 27 -7.42 0.79 -12.76
CA GLU A 27 -6.67 -0.42 -12.47
C GLU A 27 -7.22 -1.15 -11.24
N THR A 28 -6.84 -2.41 -11.13
CA THR A 28 -7.17 -3.26 -9.97
C THR A 28 -5.87 -3.73 -9.33
N ASP A 29 -5.74 -3.51 -8.02
CA ASP A 29 -4.64 -4.06 -7.23
C ASP A 29 -5.06 -5.28 -6.45
N LEU A 30 -4.15 -6.24 -6.33
CA LEU A 30 -4.22 -7.31 -5.34
C LEU A 30 -3.65 -6.79 -4.02
N VAL A 31 -4.46 -6.82 -2.96
CA VAL A 31 -4.16 -6.18 -1.67
C VAL A 31 -4.13 -7.19 -0.55
N PHE A 32 -3.10 -7.13 0.30
CA PHE A 32 -3.01 -7.85 1.58
C PHE A 32 -2.84 -6.85 2.74
N ALA A 33 -3.34 -7.19 3.92
CA ALA A 33 -2.87 -6.55 5.14
C ALA A 33 -1.44 -7.03 5.42
N SER A 34 -0.47 -6.11 5.48
CA SER A 34 0.97 -6.43 5.51
C SER A 34 1.36 -7.31 6.70
N GLN A 35 0.66 -7.21 7.82
CA GLN A 35 0.88 -8.05 9.00
C GLN A 35 0.68 -9.55 8.75
N PHE A 36 -0.01 -9.92 7.67
CA PHE A 36 -0.27 -11.30 7.25
C PHE A 36 0.39 -11.68 5.92
N ALA A 37 1.22 -10.78 5.34
CA ALA A 37 1.83 -10.99 4.03
C ALA A 37 3.04 -11.95 4.13
N ASP A 38 2.75 -13.24 4.26
CA ASP A 38 3.74 -14.32 4.24
C ASP A 38 4.32 -14.57 2.83
N SER A 39 5.20 -15.57 2.71
CA SER A 39 5.82 -15.92 1.42
C SER A 39 4.82 -16.41 0.37
N ALA A 40 3.67 -16.96 0.78
CA ALA A 40 2.61 -17.35 -0.14
C ALA A 40 1.88 -16.12 -0.69
N ALA A 41 1.64 -15.11 0.16
CA ALA A 41 1.09 -13.82 -0.25
C ALA A 41 2.02 -13.11 -1.24
N ILE A 42 3.32 -13.04 -0.96
CA ILE A 42 4.31 -12.44 -1.88
C ILE A 42 4.36 -13.18 -3.22
N ARG A 43 4.31 -14.52 -3.18
CA ARG A 43 4.25 -15.32 -4.41
C ARG A 43 2.99 -15.03 -5.21
N MET A 44 1.85 -14.86 -4.54
CA MET A 44 0.59 -14.51 -5.19
C MET A 44 0.66 -13.12 -5.85
N LEU A 45 1.15 -12.11 -5.13
CA LEU A 45 1.35 -10.77 -5.67
C LEU A 45 2.19 -10.78 -6.95
N ARG A 46 3.35 -11.46 -6.97
CA ARG A 46 4.24 -11.47 -8.15
C ARG A 46 3.80 -12.38 -9.29
N LYS A 47 2.94 -13.40 -9.03
CA LYS A 47 2.49 -14.35 -10.06
C LYS A 47 1.12 -14.02 -10.63
N GLU A 48 0.20 -13.65 -9.76
CA GLU A 48 -1.21 -13.43 -10.13
C GLU A 48 -1.48 -11.95 -10.44
N ALA A 49 -0.87 -11.03 -9.69
CA ALA A 49 -0.95 -9.61 -9.99
C ALA A 49 0.08 -9.22 -11.07
N GLY A 50 1.35 -9.45 -10.82
CA GLY A 50 2.43 -9.21 -11.79
C GLY A 50 3.01 -7.80 -11.75
N GLY A 51 2.37 -6.86 -11.10
CA GLY A 51 2.82 -5.48 -10.91
C GLY A 51 3.92 -5.33 -9.85
N LEU A 52 4.20 -4.11 -9.47
CA LEU A 52 5.22 -3.79 -8.49
C LEU A 52 4.73 -4.07 -7.07
N VAL A 53 5.41 -4.95 -6.34
CA VAL A 53 5.08 -5.19 -4.94
C VAL A 53 5.50 -3.99 -4.09
N CYS A 54 4.51 -3.28 -3.58
CA CYS A 54 4.68 -2.08 -2.77
C CYS A 54 4.06 -2.25 -1.38
N VAL A 55 4.56 -1.49 -0.40
CA VAL A 55 4.02 -1.44 0.95
C VAL A 55 3.58 -0.02 1.27
N ALA A 56 2.30 0.16 1.52
CA ALA A 56 1.70 1.45 1.85
C ALA A 56 1.65 1.68 3.36
N MET A 57 1.87 2.94 3.77
CA MET A 57 1.71 3.44 5.13
C MET A 57 1.08 4.84 5.12
N PRO A 58 0.38 5.26 6.20
CA PRO A 58 -0.14 6.62 6.33
C PRO A 58 0.97 7.67 6.42
N TYR A 59 0.68 8.89 5.99
CA TYR A 59 1.58 10.03 6.10
C TYR A 59 2.09 10.24 7.55
N SER A 60 1.21 10.16 8.53
CA SER A 60 1.55 10.34 9.94
C SER A 60 2.60 9.34 10.45
N ILE A 61 2.58 8.12 9.94
CA ILE A 61 3.59 7.09 10.25
C ILE A 61 4.91 7.41 9.57
N ALA A 62 4.88 7.80 8.29
CA ALA A 62 6.09 8.21 7.58
C ALA A 62 6.76 9.42 8.26
N GLU A 63 5.97 10.42 8.66
CA GLU A 63 6.43 11.59 9.41
C GLU A 63 7.04 11.19 10.78
N TYR A 64 6.38 10.29 11.52
CA TYR A 64 6.88 9.78 12.80
C TYR A 64 8.23 9.03 12.67
N LEU A 65 8.38 8.24 11.62
CA LEU A 65 9.62 7.48 11.34
C LEU A 65 10.70 8.31 10.63
N GLY A 66 10.39 9.55 10.20
CA GLY A 66 11.29 10.37 9.42
C GLY A 66 11.52 9.86 7.99
N ILE A 67 10.56 9.12 7.43
CA ILE A 67 10.64 8.56 6.06
C ILE A 67 10.09 9.60 5.07
N PRO A 68 10.91 10.10 4.11
CA PRO A 68 10.50 11.13 3.15
C PRO A 68 9.82 10.54 1.91
N PHE A 69 9.07 11.35 1.17
CA PHE A 69 8.78 11.06 -0.24
C PHE A 69 10.07 11.03 -1.06
N MET A 70 10.13 10.17 -2.08
CA MET A 70 11.32 10.09 -2.95
C MET A 70 11.56 11.42 -3.70
N THR A 71 10.51 12.13 -4.07
CA THR A 71 10.60 13.45 -4.68
C THR A 71 11.24 14.50 -3.76
N GLU A 72 11.08 14.36 -2.45
CA GLU A 72 11.76 15.22 -1.46
C GLU A 72 13.25 14.86 -1.35
N VAL A 73 13.58 13.57 -1.37
CA VAL A 73 14.99 13.11 -1.40
C VAL A 73 15.70 13.67 -2.63
N TYR A 74 15.08 13.58 -3.79
CA TYR A 74 15.64 14.09 -5.05
C TYR A 74 15.84 15.61 -4.98
N ARG A 75 14.84 16.35 -4.54
CA ARG A 75 14.93 17.82 -4.40
C ARG A 75 16.05 18.23 -3.44
N ASN A 76 16.16 17.55 -2.29
CA ASN A 76 17.14 17.86 -1.26
C ASN A 76 18.56 17.38 -1.63
N SER A 77 18.72 16.53 -2.63
CA SER A 77 20.04 16.08 -3.10
C SER A 77 20.86 17.19 -3.76
N GLY A 78 20.22 18.24 -4.27
CA GLY A 78 20.85 19.32 -5.02
C GLY A 78 21.40 18.89 -6.39
N MET A 79 21.10 17.68 -6.86
CA MET A 79 21.57 17.16 -8.14
C MET A 79 20.66 17.66 -9.27
N LYS A 80 21.21 18.43 -10.23
CA LYS A 80 20.47 19.01 -11.36
C LYS A 80 19.68 18.01 -12.19
N ILE A 81 20.11 16.74 -12.25
CA ILE A 81 19.39 15.70 -13.00
C ILE A 81 17.96 15.51 -12.48
N PHE A 82 17.73 15.64 -11.17
CA PHE A 82 16.40 15.48 -10.59
C PHE A 82 15.48 16.68 -10.84
N ASP A 83 16.05 17.88 -11.12
CA ASP A 83 15.25 19.02 -11.57
C ASP A 83 14.68 18.79 -12.98
N MET A 84 15.37 17.96 -13.79
CA MET A 84 14.99 17.61 -15.15
C MET A 84 14.03 16.41 -15.19
N LEU A 85 14.08 15.51 -14.18
CA LEU A 85 13.26 14.32 -14.02
C LEU A 85 12.14 14.60 -13.00
N ASN A 86 11.36 15.66 -13.21
CA ASN A 86 10.26 15.99 -12.30
C ASN A 86 8.98 15.25 -12.70
N ASP A 87 8.09 15.03 -11.73
CA ASP A 87 6.82 14.31 -11.86
C ASP A 87 5.60 15.23 -12.11
N ARG A 88 5.83 16.42 -12.71
CA ARG A 88 4.77 17.43 -12.90
C ARG A 88 3.77 17.09 -14.01
N ASP A 89 4.02 16.03 -14.76
CA ASP A 89 3.21 15.57 -15.88
C ASP A 89 2.30 14.37 -15.55
N VAL A 90 2.22 13.97 -14.28
CA VAL A 90 1.28 12.94 -13.82
C VAL A 90 -0.14 13.45 -14.01
N LYS A 91 -0.96 12.71 -14.79
CA LYS A 91 -2.26 13.16 -15.28
C LYS A 91 -3.36 13.18 -14.22
N TYR A 92 -3.25 12.35 -13.19
CA TYR A 92 -4.31 12.11 -12.20
C TYR A 92 -3.89 12.46 -10.76
N ASP A 93 -2.62 12.71 -10.51
CA ASP A 93 -2.09 13.06 -9.18
C ASP A 93 -1.19 14.28 -9.23
N SER A 94 -1.10 15.02 -8.13
CA SER A 94 -0.20 16.17 -7.99
C SER A 94 1.24 15.78 -7.67
N LYS A 95 1.46 14.55 -7.16
CA LYS A 95 2.77 14.00 -6.78
C LYS A 95 2.73 12.47 -6.72
N SER A 96 3.88 11.83 -6.87
CA SER A 96 4.05 10.40 -6.65
C SER A 96 3.98 10.03 -5.16
N SER A 97 3.37 8.89 -4.84
CA SER A 97 3.37 8.29 -3.50
C SER A 97 4.66 7.55 -3.15
N PHE A 98 5.58 7.38 -4.10
CA PHE A 98 6.82 6.66 -3.87
C PHE A 98 7.68 7.30 -2.78
N SER A 99 8.23 6.42 -1.94
CA SER A 99 9.24 6.71 -0.94
C SER A 99 10.49 5.89 -1.20
N ILE A 100 11.31 5.68 -0.18
CA ILE A 100 12.53 4.87 -0.26
C ILE A 100 12.19 3.38 -0.43
N THR A 101 13.17 2.62 -0.90
CA THR A 101 13.10 1.16 -0.94
C THR A 101 13.90 0.55 0.20
N VAL A 102 13.42 -0.54 0.78
CA VAL A 102 14.04 -1.16 1.95
C VAL A 102 14.16 -2.67 1.80
N ASN A 103 15.11 -3.24 2.57
CA ASN A 103 15.17 -4.65 2.93
C ASN A 103 15.33 -4.79 4.45
N HIS A 104 14.76 -5.81 5.04
CA HIS A 104 15.14 -6.21 6.39
C HIS A 104 16.59 -6.75 6.40
N ARG A 105 17.37 -6.46 7.46
CA ARG A 105 18.80 -6.82 7.50
C ARG A 105 19.05 -8.33 7.55
N ASN A 106 18.09 -9.11 8.05
CA ASN A 106 18.17 -10.57 8.11
C ASN A 106 17.80 -11.26 6.80
N THR A 107 17.65 -10.50 5.69
CA THR A 107 17.48 -11.06 4.35
C THR A 107 18.83 -11.36 3.71
N PHE A 108 18.89 -12.38 2.85
CA PHE A 108 20.09 -12.70 2.08
C PHE A 108 20.27 -11.71 0.93
N THR A 109 19.38 -11.72 -0.05
CA THR A 109 19.37 -10.76 -1.17
C THR A 109 18.24 -9.75 -1.07
N GLY A 110 17.13 -10.13 -0.43
CA GLY A 110 15.93 -9.30 -0.29
C GLY A 110 14.89 -9.51 -1.39
N ILE A 111 15.18 -10.31 -2.43
CA ILE A 111 14.26 -10.51 -3.56
C ILE A 111 13.43 -11.80 -3.50
N PRO A 112 13.90 -12.95 -2.95
CA PRO A 112 13.07 -14.14 -2.80
C PRO A 112 11.81 -13.89 -1.99
N ASP A 113 10.77 -14.71 -2.19
CA ASP A 113 9.48 -14.52 -1.52
C ASP A 113 9.61 -14.49 0.01
N ASN A 114 10.44 -15.35 0.60
CA ASN A 114 10.69 -15.34 2.04
C ASN A 114 11.36 -14.04 2.52
N ASP A 115 12.32 -13.53 1.77
CA ASP A 115 13.03 -12.30 2.12
C ASP A 115 12.10 -11.08 2.03
N ARG A 116 11.27 -11.00 0.97
CA ARG A 116 10.29 -9.93 0.85
C ARG A 116 9.20 -10.03 1.90
N ALA A 117 8.70 -11.24 2.20
CA ALA A 117 7.73 -11.47 3.26
C ALA A 117 8.28 -11.01 4.63
N LEU A 118 9.51 -11.38 4.97
CA LEU A 118 10.17 -10.92 6.20
C LEU A 118 10.25 -9.39 6.23
N THR A 119 10.68 -8.76 5.13
CA THR A 119 10.76 -7.30 5.05
C THR A 119 9.40 -6.64 5.25
N VAL A 120 8.35 -7.16 4.62
CA VAL A 120 6.98 -6.62 4.68
C VAL A 120 6.38 -6.79 6.08
N THR A 121 6.45 -7.98 6.65
CA THR A 121 5.84 -8.26 7.96
C THR A 121 6.56 -7.51 9.09
N GLU A 122 7.90 -7.46 9.07
CA GLU A 122 8.65 -6.69 10.06
C GLU A 122 8.44 -5.19 9.90
N PHE A 123 8.29 -4.68 8.67
CA PHE A 123 7.91 -3.28 8.47
C PHE A 123 6.50 -2.99 9.02
N SER A 124 5.55 -3.90 8.85
CA SER A 124 4.23 -3.78 9.47
C SER A 124 4.29 -3.75 11.00
N ASN A 125 5.22 -4.50 11.63
CA ASN A 125 5.45 -4.43 13.07
C ASN A 125 5.97 -3.04 13.50
N VAL A 126 6.88 -2.45 12.73
CA VAL A 126 7.35 -1.06 12.95
C VAL A 126 6.20 -0.06 12.83
N VAL A 127 5.36 -0.19 11.79
CA VAL A 127 4.15 0.64 11.61
C VAL A 127 3.20 0.49 12.80
N ALA A 128 3.01 -0.72 13.32
CA ALA A 128 2.16 -0.98 14.49
C ALA A 128 2.70 -0.31 15.77
N LEU A 129 4.02 -0.24 15.94
CA LEU A 129 4.65 0.50 17.04
C LEU A 129 4.44 2.01 16.86
N ALA A 130 4.73 2.54 15.69
CA ALA A 130 4.58 3.96 15.37
C ALA A 130 3.12 4.43 15.51
N ALA A 131 2.15 3.62 15.09
CA ALA A 131 0.72 3.92 15.23
C ALA A 131 0.24 4.06 16.69
N ARG A 132 0.98 3.45 17.63
CA ARG A 132 0.73 3.61 19.09
C ARG A 132 1.58 4.69 19.74
N GLY A 133 2.39 5.43 18.96
CA GLY A 133 3.33 6.42 19.48
C GLY A 133 4.50 5.82 20.27
N ASP A 134 4.81 4.54 20.04
CA ASP A 134 5.90 3.85 20.75
C ASP A 134 7.26 4.32 20.21
N SER A 135 8.06 4.94 21.07
CA SER A 135 9.37 5.50 20.70
C SER A 135 10.37 4.47 20.18
N ARG A 136 10.13 3.17 20.41
CA ARG A 136 10.97 2.09 19.86
C ARG A 136 10.84 1.96 18.35
N ALA A 137 9.76 2.45 17.73
CA ALA A 137 9.51 2.28 16.30
C ALA A 137 10.67 2.80 15.44
N VAL A 138 11.21 3.98 15.75
CA VAL A 138 12.34 4.58 15.00
C VAL A 138 13.58 3.69 15.16
N LYS A 139 13.85 3.22 16.37
CA LYS A 139 14.99 2.34 16.64
C LYS A 139 14.87 1.02 15.88
N GLU A 140 13.70 0.36 15.98
CA GLU A 140 13.43 -0.90 15.27
C GLU A 140 13.58 -0.72 13.75
N PHE A 141 13.11 0.39 13.21
CA PHE A 141 13.28 0.66 11.78
C PHE A 141 14.75 0.84 11.40
N THR A 142 15.50 1.69 12.10
CA THR A 142 16.88 2.03 11.73
C THR A 142 17.89 0.90 11.99
N GLU A 143 17.66 0.09 13.01
CA GLU A 143 18.54 -1.03 13.34
C GLU A 143 18.28 -2.28 12.49
N ASN A 144 16.99 -2.52 12.12
CA ASN A 144 16.61 -3.76 11.44
C ASN A 144 16.45 -3.63 9.92
N PHE A 145 16.46 -2.41 9.38
CA PHE A 145 16.30 -2.20 7.94
C PHE A 145 17.54 -1.54 7.31
N ARG A 146 17.65 -1.70 6.02
CA ARG A 146 18.63 -1.04 5.15
C ARG A 146 17.93 -0.48 3.91
N SER A 147 18.40 0.64 3.41
CA SER A 147 18.00 1.29 2.17
C SER A 147 19.26 1.58 1.33
N PRO A 148 19.21 1.43 -0.01
CA PRO A 148 18.08 0.94 -0.80
C PRO A 148 17.84 -0.56 -0.63
N GLY A 149 16.64 -1.03 -1.02
CA GLY A 149 16.22 -2.43 -0.95
C GLY A 149 15.30 -2.82 -2.11
N HIS A 150 14.57 -3.92 -1.97
CA HIS A 150 13.70 -4.49 -3.00
C HIS A 150 12.20 -4.35 -2.68
N VAL A 151 11.85 -3.83 -1.51
CA VAL A 151 10.46 -3.51 -1.15
C VAL A 151 10.28 -2.00 -1.24
N HIS A 152 9.37 -1.57 -2.11
CA HIS A 152 9.04 -0.16 -2.32
C HIS A 152 8.04 0.30 -1.27
N LEU A 153 8.35 1.41 -0.58
CA LEU A 153 7.43 2.04 0.36
C LEU A 153 6.62 3.11 -0.35
N LEU A 154 5.31 3.15 -0.03
CA LEU A 154 4.39 4.18 -0.49
C LEU A 154 3.87 4.96 0.72
N ILE A 155 3.82 6.27 0.60
CA ILE A 155 3.27 7.15 1.62
C ILE A 155 1.92 7.65 1.13
N GLY A 156 0.86 7.39 1.90
CA GLY A 156 -0.46 7.93 1.66
C GLY A 156 -0.49 9.45 1.81
N ASP A 157 -1.44 10.11 1.19
CA ASP A 157 -1.62 11.54 1.35
C ASP A 157 -1.93 11.92 2.81
N ARG A 158 -1.54 13.14 3.22
CA ARG A 158 -1.79 13.65 4.58
C ARG A 158 -3.27 13.61 4.97
N ASN A 159 -4.13 13.94 4.02
CA ASN A 159 -5.59 13.97 4.20
C ASN A 159 -6.27 12.68 3.72
N MET A 160 -5.49 11.64 3.40
CA MET A 160 -5.99 10.36 2.95
C MET A 160 -7.01 10.50 1.79
N ILE A 161 -8.10 9.74 1.84
CA ILE A 161 -9.17 9.69 0.85
C ILE A 161 -9.82 11.07 0.57
N ALA A 162 -9.73 12.01 1.49
CA ALA A 162 -10.27 13.35 1.27
C ALA A 162 -9.51 14.11 0.17
N GLU A 163 -8.22 13.85 0.01
CA GLU A 163 -7.35 14.50 -0.97
C GLU A 163 -7.06 13.58 -2.16
N ARG A 164 -6.62 12.35 -1.89
CA ARG A 164 -6.20 11.40 -2.93
C ARG A 164 -6.95 10.07 -2.78
N ARG A 165 -7.44 9.52 -3.90
CA ARG A 165 -8.21 8.26 -3.93
C ARG A 165 -7.51 7.18 -4.75
N GLY A 166 -6.20 7.07 -4.60
CA GLY A 166 -5.39 6.01 -5.21
C GLY A 166 -5.40 4.73 -4.40
N HIS A 167 -4.85 3.65 -4.97
CA HIS A 167 -4.73 2.35 -4.32
C HIS A 167 -4.04 2.44 -2.95
N THR A 168 -3.04 3.34 -2.80
CA THR A 168 -2.37 3.61 -1.53
C THR A 168 -3.38 4.00 -0.44
N GLU A 169 -4.15 5.07 -0.66
CA GLU A 169 -5.10 5.56 0.34
C GLU A 169 -6.31 4.63 0.51
N LEU A 170 -6.79 4.05 -0.57
CA LEU A 170 -7.95 3.14 -0.54
C LEU A 170 -7.63 1.85 0.24
N SER A 171 -6.45 1.26 0.02
CA SER A 171 -6.03 0.06 0.75
C SER A 171 -5.80 0.34 2.25
N LEU A 172 -5.18 1.48 2.57
CA LEU A 172 -5.01 1.94 3.96
C LEU A 172 -6.35 2.19 4.64
N ALA A 173 -7.32 2.79 3.94
CA ALA A 173 -8.67 2.99 4.46
C ALA A 173 -9.37 1.66 4.75
N LEU A 174 -9.23 0.64 3.90
CA LEU A 174 -9.73 -0.71 4.18
C LEU A 174 -9.10 -1.31 5.44
N ALA A 175 -7.79 -1.16 5.63
CA ALA A 175 -7.10 -1.60 6.83
C ALA A 175 -7.62 -0.87 8.08
N GLU A 176 -7.81 0.45 8.01
CA GLU A 176 -8.35 1.27 9.10
C GLU A 176 -9.81 0.90 9.42
N ILE A 177 -10.68 0.76 8.41
CA ILE A 177 -12.05 0.25 8.57
C ILE A 177 -12.03 -1.13 9.22
N GLY A 178 -11.05 -1.95 8.89
CA GLY A 178 -10.83 -3.27 9.44
C GLY A 178 -10.28 -3.30 10.87
N GLY A 179 -9.82 -2.18 11.44
CA GLY A 179 -9.09 -2.16 12.71
C GLY A 179 -7.79 -2.96 12.65
N LEU A 180 -7.16 -3.03 11.47
CA LEU A 180 -5.88 -3.66 11.22
C LEU A 180 -4.73 -2.65 11.39
N VAL A 181 -3.50 -3.16 11.43
CA VAL A 181 -2.33 -2.28 11.32
C VAL A 181 -2.46 -1.48 10.02
N PRO A 182 -2.31 -0.14 10.03
CA PRO A 182 -2.45 0.69 8.84
C PRO A 182 -1.23 0.53 7.91
N CYS A 183 -1.05 -0.68 7.42
CA CYS A 183 0.03 -1.09 6.54
C CYS A 183 -0.50 -2.17 5.58
N THR A 184 -0.45 -1.89 4.29
CA THR A 184 -0.97 -2.78 3.25
C THR A 184 0.09 -3.08 2.20
N THR A 185 0.09 -4.31 1.69
CA THR A 185 0.96 -4.73 0.59
C THR A 185 0.11 -4.88 -0.65
N ILE A 186 0.47 -4.19 -1.71
CA ILE A 186 -0.30 -4.06 -2.94
C ILE A 186 0.55 -4.37 -4.16
N ALA A 187 -0.08 -4.84 -5.23
CA ALA A 187 0.53 -4.93 -6.56
C ALA A 187 -0.57 -4.86 -7.63
N GLU A 188 -0.30 -4.15 -8.72
CA GLU A 188 -1.19 -3.96 -9.84
C GLU A 188 -1.45 -5.31 -10.56
N MET A 189 -2.72 -5.57 -10.91
CA MET A 189 -3.10 -6.72 -11.73
C MET A 189 -2.81 -6.42 -13.19
N LEU A 190 -1.91 -7.21 -13.80
CA LEU A 190 -1.49 -7.05 -15.19
C LEU A 190 -2.14 -8.09 -16.09
N GLY A 191 -2.52 -7.68 -17.31
CA GLY A 191 -3.00 -8.55 -18.36
C GLY A 191 -1.86 -9.15 -19.19
N GLU A 192 -2.14 -10.24 -19.90
CA GLU A 192 -1.17 -10.88 -20.81
C GLU A 192 -0.89 -10.04 -22.07
N ASP A 193 -1.71 -9.04 -22.36
CA ASP A 193 -1.58 -8.12 -23.49
C ASP A 193 -0.61 -6.95 -23.21
N GLY A 194 0.05 -6.96 -22.04
CA GLY A 194 1.00 -5.92 -21.63
C GLY A 194 0.32 -4.65 -21.07
N LYS A 195 -0.95 -4.72 -20.72
CA LYS A 195 -1.73 -3.65 -20.08
C LYS A 195 -2.17 -4.05 -18.69
N SER A 196 -2.74 -3.10 -17.97
CA SER A 196 -3.47 -3.39 -16.73
C SER A 196 -4.63 -4.35 -17.01
N LEU A 197 -4.88 -5.28 -16.09
CA LEU A 197 -5.97 -6.24 -16.22
C LEU A 197 -7.32 -5.51 -16.27
N ALA A 198 -8.08 -5.74 -17.32
CA ALA A 198 -9.38 -5.10 -17.47
C ALA A 198 -10.30 -5.44 -16.29
N LYS A 199 -11.04 -4.44 -15.78
CA LYS A 199 -11.96 -4.60 -14.62
C LYS A 199 -12.87 -5.82 -14.72
N ARG A 200 -13.42 -6.08 -15.92
CA ARG A 200 -14.26 -7.26 -16.17
C ARG A 200 -13.52 -8.56 -15.86
N ASP A 201 -12.26 -8.64 -16.30
CA ASP A 201 -11.44 -9.85 -16.17
C ASP A 201 -10.93 -9.98 -14.72
N ALA A 202 -10.69 -8.87 -14.03
CA ALA A 202 -10.40 -8.84 -12.59
C ALA A 202 -11.60 -9.36 -11.76
N ILE A 203 -12.83 -8.97 -12.10
CA ILE A 203 -14.06 -9.48 -11.45
C ILE A 203 -14.22 -10.98 -11.70
N GLU A 204 -13.95 -11.45 -12.92
CA GLU A 204 -14.01 -12.86 -13.25
C GLU A 204 -12.95 -13.66 -12.48
N TYR A 205 -11.71 -13.15 -12.42
CA TYR A 205 -10.64 -13.73 -11.61
C TYR A 205 -11.05 -13.81 -10.13
N ALA A 206 -11.60 -12.74 -9.57
CA ALA A 206 -12.09 -12.71 -8.19
C ALA A 206 -13.09 -13.84 -7.91
N ARG A 207 -14.10 -14.01 -8.78
CA ARG A 207 -15.11 -15.06 -8.65
C ARG A 207 -14.52 -16.47 -8.71
N ARG A 208 -13.63 -16.70 -9.68
CA ARG A 208 -12.99 -18.01 -9.87
C ARG A 208 -12.06 -18.38 -8.72
N SER A 209 -11.37 -17.39 -8.16
CA SER A 209 -10.37 -17.58 -7.10
C SER A 209 -10.95 -17.46 -5.69
N GLY A 210 -12.24 -17.10 -5.55
CA GLY A 210 -12.88 -16.89 -4.24
C GLY A 210 -12.31 -15.70 -3.47
N ILE A 211 -11.86 -14.66 -4.21
CA ILE A 211 -11.31 -13.42 -3.65
C ILE A 211 -12.39 -12.34 -3.70
N GLU A 212 -12.49 -11.53 -2.66
CA GLU A 212 -13.43 -10.41 -2.64
C GLU A 212 -12.95 -9.28 -3.57
N PHE A 213 -13.88 -8.76 -4.38
CA PHE A 213 -13.66 -7.58 -5.23
C PHE A 213 -14.39 -6.39 -4.63
N VAL A 214 -13.71 -5.27 -4.47
CA VAL A 214 -14.28 -4.03 -3.92
C VAL A 214 -13.92 -2.83 -4.80
N GLU A 215 -14.87 -1.92 -4.99
CA GLU A 215 -14.64 -0.68 -5.71
C GLU A 215 -14.24 0.45 -4.76
N GLY A 216 -13.31 1.30 -5.19
CA GLY A 216 -12.82 2.44 -4.43
C GLY A 216 -13.94 3.39 -3.97
N LYS A 217 -14.98 3.60 -4.81
CA LYS A 217 -16.15 4.41 -4.42
C LYS A 217 -16.90 3.86 -3.19
N GLU A 218 -16.93 2.52 -3.01
CA GLU A 218 -17.57 1.90 -1.85
C GLU A 218 -16.70 2.09 -0.61
N VAL A 219 -15.38 1.95 -0.76
CA VAL A 219 -14.40 2.21 0.32
C VAL A 219 -14.49 3.67 0.80
N VAL A 220 -14.50 4.62 -0.15
CA VAL A 220 -14.68 6.06 0.16
C VAL A 220 -15.97 6.30 0.93
N GLY A 221 -17.09 5.75 0.44
CA GLY A 221 -18.39 5.92 1.08
C GLY A 221 -18.43 5.40 2.52
N GLU A 222 -17.87 4.21 2.77
CA GLU A 222 -17.86 3.62 4.11
C GLU A 222 -16.89 4.36 5.05
N TYR A 223 -15.72 4.76 4.57
CA TYR A 223 -14.72 5.48 5.33
C TYR A 223 -15.24 6.85 5.83
N LEU A 224 -15.88 7.62 4.92
CA LEU A 224 -16.42 8.93 5.27
C LEU A 224 -17.58 8.84 6.26
N LYS A 225 -18.46 7.83 6.13
CA LYS A 225 -19.54 7.58 7.10
C LYS A 225 -19.00 7.32 8.50
N ARG A 226 -17.92 6.54 8.63
CA ARG A 226 -17.32 6.24 9.94
C ARG A 226 -16.68 7.47 10.57
N ARG A 227 -15.97 8.29 9.78
CA ARG A 227 -15.39 9.53 10.30
C ARG A 227 -16.46 10.49 10.83
N GLN A 228 -17.55 10.68 10.11
CA GLN A 228 -18.67 11.49 10.59
C GLN A 228 -19.27 10.94 11.91
N GLY A 229 -19.31 9.61 12.08
CA GLY A 229 -19.76 8.99 13.33
C GLY A 229 -18.78 9.15 14.50
N TRP A 230 -17.49 9.33 14.24
CA TRP A 230 -16.48 9.58 15.30
C TRP A 230 -16.48 11.04 15.75
N ASP A 231 -16.69 12.00 14.86
CA ASP A 231 -16.77 13.43 15.18
C ASP A 231 -18.00 13.78 16.03
N ILE A 232 -19.04 12.93 16.07
CA ILE A 232 -20.26 13.12 16.88
C ILE A 232 -20.08 12.55 18.30
N GLN A 233 -19.05 11.73 18.55
CA GLN A 233 -18.82 11.07 19.84
C GLN A 233 -17.71 11.71 20.68
N GLN A 234 -17.10 12.78 20.20
CA GLN A 234 -16.15 13.63 20.95
C GLN A 234 -16.80 14.95 21.34
#